data_ebe31f586bf6da1af54eecb248768208
#
_entry.id   ebe31f586bf6da1af54eecb248768208
#
_cell.length_a   1.000
_cell.length_b   1.000
_cell.length_c   1.000
_cell.angle_alpha   90.00
_cell.angle_beta   90.00
_cell.angle_gamma   90.00
#
_symmetry.space_group_name_H-M   'P 1'
#
loop_
_entity.id
_entity.type
_entity.pdbx_description
1 polymer ?
#
loop_
_entity_poly.entity_id
_entity_poly.type
_entity_poly.pdbx_seq_one_letter_code
_entity_poly.pdbx_strand_id
1 'polypeptide(L)'
;TMEFTDVEATISVLPEKTVNVIPEFINKPKGLDLNDDMLTVEPSKILLAGPKEVLDNTDSVKLESIDFATLSNKRYEYDTQGINIPSDCKNISNSTSAKLVLDLSGLSKKTFTVDSFKVSGLSSKYKADVTQTSMNVTVIGSEKELKSLKSSDIEGVINTSDQSGTVGSVQMPVTFKLSGTDTCWVSGSYKANITISEK
;
A
#
# COMPACT_ATOMS: atom_id res chain seq x y z
N THR A 1 -65.43 16.16 7.94
CA THR A 1 -64.43 16.76 8.83
C THR A 1 -63.35 15.69 9.03
N MET A 2 -62.18 15.86 8.42
CA MET A 2 -61.04 15.04 8.76
C MET A 2 -60.45 15.59 10.06
N GLU A 3 -60.47 14.79 11.10
CA GLU A 3 -59.70 15.05 12.32
C GLU A 3 -58.26 14.66 12.03
N PHE A 4 -57.39 15.62 12.05
CA PHE A 4 -55.95 15.38 12.02
C PHE A 4 -55.56 14.90 13.41
N THR A 5 -55.22 13.62 13.53
CA THR A 5 -54.55 13.06 14.67
C THR A 5 -53.11 13.59 14.71
N ASP A 6 -52.63 13.92 15.88
CA ASP A 6 -51.25 14.39 16.09
C ASP A 6 -50.24 13.45 15.44
N VAL A 7 -49.29 14.01 14.70
CA VAL A 7 -48.17 13.27 14.12
C VAL A 7 -46.99 13.44 15.07
N GLU A 8 -46.63 12.35 15.71
CA GLU A 8 -45.39 12.30 16.51
C GLU A 8 -44.19 12.14 15.58
N ALA A 9 -43.30 13.13 15.53
CA ALA A 9 -42.09 13.07 14.78
C ALA A 9 -40.91 12.91 15.75
N THR A 10 -40.22 11.77 15.70
CA THR A 10 -38.98 11.52 16.44
C THR A 10 -37.81 11.98 15.62
N ILE A 11 -37.10 13.01 16.09
CA ILE A 11 -35.87 13.49 15.47
C ILE A 11 -34.69 12.94 16.25
N SER A 12 -33.91 12.07 15.62
CA SER A 12 -32.67 11.56 16.19
C SER A 12 -31.52 12.54 15.88
N VAL A 13 -30.93 13.12 16.93
CA VAL A 13 -29.70 13.92 16.81
C VAL A 13 -28.51 13.01 17.01
N LEU A 14 -27.67 12.90 15.98
CA LEU A 14 -26.44 12.13 16.06
C LEU A 14 -25.31 13.03 16.60
N PRO A 15 -24.46 12.53 17.48
CA PRO A 15 -23.24 13.23 17.88
C PRO A 15 -22.29 13.38 16.70
N GLU A 16 -21.41 14.38 16.80
CA GLU A 16 -20.43 14.73 15.79
C GLU A 16 -19.02 14.63 16.36
N LYS A 17 -18.05 14.26 15.52
CA LYS A 17 -16.62 14.24 15.85
C LYS A 17 -15.79 14.65 14.66
N THR A 18 -14.82 15.55 14.88
CA THR A 18 -13.77 15.84 13.90
C THR A 18 -12.72 14.76 13.97
N VAL A 19 -12.42 14.14 12.83
CA VAL A 19 -11.41 13.07 12.69
C VAL A 19 -10.36 13.47 11.67
N ASN A 20 -9.14 12.91 11.83
CA ASN A 20 -8.06 13.14 10.88
C ASN A 20 -8.27 12.33 9.60
N VAL A 21 -7.86 12.88 8.46
CA VAL A 21 -7.78 12.16 7.17
C VAL A 21 -6.33 11.75 6.95
N ILE A 22 -6.08 10.46 6.92
CA ILE A 22 -4.73 9.91 6.79
C ILE A 22 -4.60 9.05 5.53
N PRO A 23 -3.46 9.10 4.83
CA PRO A 23 -3.21 8.20 3.70
C PRO A 23 -3.00 6.76 4.19
N GLU A 24 -3.38 5.80 3.34
CA GLU A 24 -3.04 4.40 3.53
C GLU A 24 -1.99 3.99 2.50
N PHE A 25 -0.89 3.38 2.97
CA PHE A 25 0.18 2.91 2.10
C PHE A 25 0.38 1.41 2.22
N ILE A 26 0.43 0.73 1.07
CA ILE A 26 0.80 -0.68 0.96
C ILE A 26 2.29 -0.74 0.58
N ASN A 27 3.02 -1.72 1.12
CA ASN A 27 4.44 -1.94 0.85
C ASN A 27 5.36 -0.74 1.15
N LYS A 28 4.90 0.23 1.95
CA LYS A 28 5.76 1.33 2.40
C LYS A 28 6.89 0.78 3.29
N PRO A 29 8.15 1.19 3.07
CA PRO A 29 9.25 0.84 3.97
C PRO A 29 8.97 1.29 5.40
N LYS A 30 9.27 0.42 6.37
CA LYS A 30 8.90 0.68 7.79
C LYS A 30 9.65 1.87 8.38
N GLY A 31 10.90 2.07 7.98
CA GLY A 31 11.73 3.16 8.45
C GLY A 31 11.61 4.44 7.63
N LEU A 32 10.83 4.45 6.54
CA LEU A 32 10.64 5.66 5.75
C LEU A 32 9.63 6.59 6.42
N ASP A 33 10.13 7.69 6.98
CA ASP A 33 9.29 8.80 7.46
C ASP A 33 8.93 9.74 6.32
N LEU A 34 7.63 10.01 6.18
CA LEU A 34 7.10 11.00 5.25
C LEU A 34 6.76 12.25 6.07
N ASN A 35 7.66 13.23 6.03
CA ASN A 35 7.45 14.52 6.69
C ASN A 35 6.47 15.42 5.91
N ASP A 36 6.12 16.57 6.48
CA ASP A 36 5.15 17.50 5.90
C ASP A 36 5.57 18.07 4.54
N ASP A 37 6.89 18.10 4.24
CA ASP A 37 7.39 18.51 2.93
C ASP A 37 7.17 17.43 1.87
N MET A 38 7.13 16.17 2.28
CA MET A 38 6.96 15.01 1.40
C MET A 38 5.50 14.62 1.22
N LEU A 39 4.65 14.87 2.22
CA LEU A 39 3.26 14.39 2.21
C LEU A 39 2.30 15.47 2.71
N THR A 40 1.34 15.84 1.86
CA THR A 40 0.23 16.72 2.25
C THR A 40 -1.09 16.10 1.88
N VAL A 41 -2.10 16.28 2.75
CA VAL A 41 -3.48 15.83 2.55
C VAL A 41 -4.43 16.99 2.82
N GLU A 42 -5.33 17.27 1.88
CA GLU A 42 -6.31 18.34 1.99
C GLU A 42 -7.71 17.89 1.55
N PRO A 43 -8.72 17.96 2.43
CA PRO A 43 -8.65 18.42 3.81
C PRO A 43 -7.93 17.39 4.72
N SER A 44 -7.17 17.88 5.71
CA SER A 44 -6.50 17.02 6.71
C SER A 44 -7.44 16.51 7.79
N LYS A 45 -8.66 17.07 7.87
CA LYS A 45 -9.70 16.69 8.83
C LYS A 45 -11.06 16.79 8.20
N ILE A 46 -11.98 15.92 8.64
CA ILE A 46 -13.40 15.95 8.29
C ILE A 46 -14.25 15.85 9.54
N LEU A 47 -15.52 16.26 9.43
CA LEU A 47 -16.52 16.14 10.48
C LEU A 47 -17.42 14.94 10.16
N LEU A 48 -17.47 13.99 11.09
CA LEU A 48 -18.35 12.82 11.03
C LEU A 48 -19.51 12.98 11.99
N ALA A 49 -20.70 12.53 11.58
CA ALA A 49 -21.85 12.30 12.44
C ALA A 49 -22.19 10.81 12.47
N GLY A 50 -22.47 10.24 13.63
CA GLY A 50 -22.76 8.81 13.76
C GLY A 50 -23.00 8.36 15.20
N PRO A 51 -23.16 7.04 15.45
CA PRO A 51 -23.31 6.51 16.79
C PRO A 51 -22.10 6.84 17.67
N LYS A 52 -22.37 7.22 18.92
CA LYS A 52 -21.32 7.63 19.88
C LYS A 52 -20.21 6.58 20.01
N GLU A 53 -20.57 5.30 20.11
CA GLU A 53 -19.61 4.19 20.26
C GLU A 53 -18.65 4.08 19.07
N VAL A 54 -19.14 4.32 17.83
CA VAL A 54 -18.31 4.30 16.62
C VAL A 54 -17.40 5.52 16.60
N LEU A 55 -17.95 6.70 16.89
CA LEU A 55 -17.16 7.94 16.91
C LEU A 55 -16.06 7.93 17.98
N ASP A 56 -16.36 7.41 19.19
CA ASP A 56 -15.37 7.32 20.29
C ASP A 56 -14.15 6.49 19.87
N ASN A 57 -14.35 5.47 19.02
CA ASN A 57 -13.30 4.59 18.51
C ASN A 57 -12.71 5.02 17.15
N THR A 58 -13.17 6.14 16.58
CA THR A 58 -12.70 6.64 15.28
C THR A 58 -11.94 7.95 15.46
N ASP A 59 -10.62 7.93 15.49
CA ASP A 59 -9.77 9.12 15.57
C ASP A 59 -9.29 9.59 14.19
N SER A 60 -9.33 8.69 13.21
CA SER A 60 -8.93 8.97 11.83
C SER A 60 -9.71 8.12 10.84
N VAL A 61 -9.80 8.62 9.62
CA VAL A 61 -10.31 7.92 8.43
C VAL A 61 -9.19 7.80 7.40
N LYS A 62 -9.23 6.71 6.63
CA LYS A 62 -8.20 6.41 5.66
C LYS A 62 -8.63 6.82 4.25
N LEU A 63 -7.67 7.27 3.46
CA LEU A 63 -7.83 7.40 2.01
C LEU A 63 -7.68 6.03 1.34
N GLU A 64 -7.99 5.98 0.03
CA GLU A 64 -7.66 4.83 -0.79
C GLU A 64 -6.16 4.51 -0.70
N SER A 65 -5.83 3.22 -0.69
CA SER A 65 -4.46 2.77 -0.49
C SER A 65 -3.57 3.03 -1.71
N ILE A 66 -2.34 3.48 -1.47
CA ILE A 66 -1.31 3.70 -2.49
C ILE A 66 -0.21 2.66 -2.29
N ASP A 67 0.11 1.91 -3.35
CA ASP A 67 1.17 0.90 -3.29
C ASP A 67 2.54 1.50 -3.64
N PHE A 68 3.46 1.47 -2.68
CA PHE A 68 4.84 1.95 -2.85
C PHE A 68 5.61 1.21 -3.95
N ALA A 69 5.27 -0.04 -4.25
CA ALA A 69 5.89 -0.78 -5.34
C ALA A 69 5.64 -0.12 -6.72
N THR A 70 4.58 0.66 -6.87
CA THR A 70 4.26 1.39 -8.11
C THR A 70 4.92 2.76 -8.18
N LEU A 71 5.48 3.25 -7.06
CA LEU A 71 6.04 4.59 -6.95
C LEU A 71 7.52 4.62 -7.33
N SER A 72 7.93 5.75 -7.90
CA SER A 72 9.32 6.09 -8.21
C SER A 72 9.70 7.38 -7.46
N ASN A 73 10.94 7.84 -7.62
CA ASN A 73 11.45 9.07 -7.02
C ASN A 73 10.95 10.32 -7.77
N LYS A 74 9.64 10.58 -7.72
CA LYS A 74 9.01 11.77 -8.31
C LYS A 74 7.86 12.28 -7.44
N ARG A 75 7.35 13.45 -7.77
CA ARG A 75 6.16 14.00 -7.17
C ARG A 75 4.91 13.37 -7.78
N TYR A 76 3.97 13.01 -6.94
CA TYR A 76 2.65 12.49 -7.28
C TYR A 76 1.58 13.40 -6.71
N GLU A 77 0.55 13.67 -7.51
CA GLU A 77 -0.63 14.43 -7.08
C GLU A 77 -1.87 13.60 -7.39
N TYR A 78 -2.67 13.37 -6.38
CA TYR A 78 -3.94 12.65 -6.45
C TYR A 78 -5.04 13.64 -6.05
N ASP A 79 -5.75 14.18 -7.02
CA ASP A 79 -6.72 15.26 -6.79
C ASP A 79 -8.02 14.77 -6.13
N THR A 80 -8.35 13.49 -6.25
CA THR A 80 -9.60 12.91 -5.77
C THR A 80 -9.40 11.53 -5.17
N GLN A 81 -8.75 11.46 -3.99
CA GLN A 81 -8.68 10.23 -3.22
C GLN A 81 -9.96 10.06 -2.40
N GLY A 82 -10.64 8.92 -2.57
CA GLY A 82 -11.84 8.58 -1.78
C GLY A 82 -11.51 8.47 -0.29
N ILE A 83 -12.40 9.01 0.54
CA ILE A 83 -12.30 8.93 2.00
C ILE A 83 -13.14 7.74 2.48
N ASN A 84 -12.48 6.75 3.08
CA ASN A 84 -13.14 5.58 3.64
C ASN A 84 -13.68 5.91 5.03
N ILE A 85 -15.00 6.07 5.15
CA ILE A 85 -15.67 6.34 6.43
C ILE A 85 -16.35 5.07 6.97
N PRO A 86 -16.51 4.91 8.29
CA PRO A 86 -17.29 3.81 8.86
C PRO A 86 -18.72 3.81 8.32
N SER A 87 -19.27 2.63 8.07
CA SER A 87 -20.61 2.44 7.44
C SER A 87 -21.76 3.11 8.19
N ASP A 88 -21.63 3.19 9.53
CA ASP A 88 -22.65 3.78 10.40
C ASP A 88 -22.49 5.29 10.61
N CYS A 89 -21.46 5.90 9.99
CA CYS A 89 -21.18 7.32 10.04
C CYS A 89 -21.52 8.02 8.74
N LYS A 90 -21.76 9.32 8.83
CA LYS A 90 -21.91 10.22 7.67
C LYS A 90 -20.85 11.31 7.75
N ASN A 91 -20.21 11.57 6.63
CA ASN A 91 -19.36 12.74 6.48
C ASN A 91 -20.24 13.96 6.23
N ILE A 92 -20.17 14.94 7.12
CA ILE A 92 -20.98 16.17 7.06
C ILE A 92 -20.12 17.41 6.72
N SER A 93 -18.84 17.22 6.37
CA SER A 93 -17.94 18.32 5.96
C SER A 93 -18.06 18.70 4.48
N ASN A 94 -19.00 18.16 3.72
CA ASN A 94 -19.16 18.37 2.27
C ASN A 94 -17.98 17.95 1.38
N SER A 95 -16.95 17.28 1.93
CA SER A 95 -15.77 16.80 1.19
C SER A 95 -15.79 15.28 1.14
N THR A 96 -16.16 14.70 0.01
CA THR A 96 -16.21 13.22 -0.18
C THR A 96 -14.85 12.63 -0.57
N SER A 97 -13.91 13.47 -0.96
CA SER A 97 -12.55 13.11 -1.37
C SER A 97 -11.54 14.10 -0.81
N ALA A 98 -10.29 13.70 -0.82
CA ALA A 98 -9.16 14.54 -0.46
C ALA A 98 -8.13 14.60 -1.59
N LYS A 99 -7.45 15.74 -1.69
CA LYS A 99 -6.23 15.88 -2.48
C LYS A 99 -5.06 15.36 -1.66
N LEU A 100 -4.25 14.49 -2.25
CA LEU A 100 -3.01 14.00 -1.66
C LEU A 100 -1.84 14.36 -2.57
N VAL A 101 -0.82 14.96 -2.01
CA VAL A 101 0.45 15.20 -2.68
C VAL A 101 1.53 14.41 -1.96
N LEU A 102 2.25 13.59 -2.72
CA LEU A 102 3.38 12.79 -2.25
C LEU A 102 4.61 13.14 -3.07
N ASP A 103 5.54 13.87 -2.48
CA ASP A 103 6.78 14.29 -3.13
C ASP A 103 7.97 13.40 -2.72
N LEU A 104 8.34 12.52 -3.61
CA LEU A 104 9.49 11.61 -3.47
C LEU A 104 10.69 12.07 -4.33
N SER A 105 10.64 13.27 -4.92
CA SER A 105 11.67 13.76 -5.84
C SER A 105 13.03 14.02 -5.16
N GLY A 106 13.03 14.20 -3.85
CA GLY A 106 14.26 14.31 -3.04
C GLY A 106 15.02 12.98 -2.85
N LEU A 107 14.41 11.85 -3.23
CA LEU A 107 15.04 10.55 -3.17
C LEU A 107 15.78 10.24 -4.48
N SER A 108 16.69 9.28 -4.39
CA SER A 108 17.48 8.78 -5.52
C SER A 108 16.98 7.42 -5.97
N LYS A 109 17.38 7.00 -7.17
CA LYS A 109 17.14 5.64 -7.67
C LYS A 109 18.46 5.00 -8.12
N LYS A 110 18.57 3.70 -7.94
CA LYS A 110 19.71 2.91 -8.42
C LYS A 110 19.23 1.55 -8.89
N THR A 111 19.79 1.09 -10.01
CA THR A 111 19.50 -0.25 -10.54
C THR A 111 20.57 -1.22 -10.07
N PHE A 112 20.12 -2.37 -9.57
CA PHE A 112 20.96 -3.48 -9.14
C PHE A 112 20.69 -4.70 -10.01
N THR A 113 21.72 -5.44 -10.34
CA THR A 113 21.58 -6.77 -10.95
C THR A 113 21.46 -7.79 -9.82
N VAL A 114 20.31 -8.41 -9.69
CA VAL A 114 19.98 -9.40 -8.64
C VAL A 114 19.99 -10.78 -9.27
N ASP A 115 20.75 -11.70 -8.67
CA ASP A 115 20.90 -13.10 -9.06
C ASP A 115 20.46 -14.08 -7.97
N SER A 116 20.06 -13.57 -6.81
CA SER A 116 19.57 -14.36 -5.69
C SER A 116 18.05 -14.46 -5.74
N PHE A 117 17.51 -15.65 -6.01
CA PHE A 117 16.09 -15.92 -6.03
C PHE A 117 15.75 -17.11 -5.14
N LYS A 118 14.66 -16.96 -4.36
CA LYS A 118 14.13 -17.99 -3.49
C LYS A 118 12.69 -18.31 -3.86
N VAL A 119 12.42 -19.60 -4.07
CA VAL A 119 11.03 -20.09 -4.26
C VAL A 119 10.47 -20.51 -2.92
N SER A 120 9.24 -20.14 -2.63
CA SER A 120 8.51 -20.47 -1.40
C SER A 120 7.10 -20.97 -1.71
N GLY A 121 6.50 -21.72 -0.78
CA GLY A 121 5.11 -22.16 -0.88
C GLY A 121 4.89 -23.41 -1.74
N LEU A 122 5.95 -24.03 -2.27
CA LEU A 122 5.83 -25.25 -3.07
C LEU A 122 5.66 -26.49 -2.16
N SER A 123 4.75 -27.38 -2.57
CA SER A 123 4.58 -28.67 -1.88
C SER A 123 5.85 -29.53 -1.98
N SER A 124 6.13 -30.34 -0.96
CA SER A 124 7.33 -31.20 -0.88
C SER A 124 7.45 -32.23 -2.00
N LYS A 125 6.36 -32.52 -2.71
CA LYS A 125 6.33 -33.43 -3.88
C LYS A 125 6.95 -32.84 -5.15
N TYR A 126 7.12 -31.52 -5.18
CA TYR A 126 7.60 -30.79 -6.35
C TYR A 126 8.91 -30.05 -6.03
N LYS A 127 9.65 -29.74 -7.07
CA LYS A 127 10.79 -28.83 -7.07
C LYS A 127 10.53 -27.72 -8.09
N ALA A 128 11.08 -26.54 -7.84
CA ALA A 128 11.02 -25.44 -8.80
C ALA A 128 12.44 -24.93 -9.04
N ASP A 129 12.79 -24.80 -10.30
CA ASP A 129 14.04 -24.22 -10.75
C ASP A 129 13.74 -22.85 -11.39
N VAL A 130 14.40 -21.79 -10.90
CA VAL A 130 14.33 -20.47 -11.49
C VAL A 130 15.21 -20.44 -12.73
N THR A 131 14.59 -20.30 -13.90
CA THR A 131 15.35 -20.32 -15.17
C THR A 131 16.05 -19.00 -15.49
N GLN A 132 15.65 -17.93 -14.80
CA GLN A 132 16.27 -16.63 -14.95
C GLN A 132 17.46 -16.49 -14.02
N THR A 133 18.64 -16.25 -14.59
CA THR A 133 19.90 -16.18 -13.85
C THR A 133 20.11 -14.82 -13.14
N SER A 134 19.55 -13.76 -13.68
CA SER A 134 19.62 -12.42 -13.07
C SER A 134 18.49 -11.50 -13.52
N MET A 135 18.23 -10.45 -12.77
CA MET A 135 17.21 -9.44 -13.04
C MET A 135 17.70 -8.06 -12.65
N ASN A 136 17.50 -7.08 -13.52
CA ASN A 136 17.78 -5.68 -13.19
C ASN A 136 16.60 -5.08 -12.41
N VAL A 137 16.87 -4.69 -11.18
CA VAL A 137 15.88 -4.22 -10.20
C VAL A 137 16.17 -2.78 -9.82
N THR A 138 15.18 -1.91 -9.90
CA THR A 138 15.31 -0.51 -9.50
C THR A 138 14.92 -0.34 -8.05
N VAL A 139 15.83 0.19 -7.25
CA VAL A 139 15.61 0.52 -5.83
C VAL A 139 15.57 2.03 -5.66
N ILE A 140 14.63 2.50 -4.85
CA ILE A 140 14.45 3.91 -4.47
C ILE A 140 14.86 4.06 -3.00
N GLY A 141 15.51 5.15 -2.67
CA GLY A 141 15.93 5.47 -1.31
C GLY A 141 16.79 6.72 -1.24
N SER A 142 17.35 7.01 -0.08
CA SER A 142 18.33 8.09 0.03
C SER A 142 19.62 7.73 -0.72
N GLU A 143 20.30 8.74 -1.23
CA GLU A 143 21.58 8.53 -1.96
C GLU A 143 22.61 7.79 -1.09
N LYS A 144 22.64 8.10 0.21
CA LYS A 144 23.55 7.49 1.19
C LYS A 144 23.30 5.99 1.31
N GLU A 145 22.04 5.58 1.46
CA GLU A 145 21.66 4.18 1.60
C GLU A 145 21.89 3.39 0.32
N LEU A 146 21.51 3.96 -0.84
CA LEU A 146 21.73 3.33 -2.13
C LEU A 146 23.23 3.14 -2.46
N LYS A 147 24.14 3.97 -1.92
CA LYS A 147 25.59 3.78 -2.04
C LYS A 147 26.09 2.61 -1.20
N SER A 148 25.51 2.39 -0.03
CA SER A 148 25.88 1.28 0.86
C SER A 148 25.28 -0.06 0.48
N LEU A 149 24.10 -0.05 -0.15
CA LEU A 149 23.38 -1.24 -0.58
C LEU A 149 24.11 -1.98 -1.71
N LYS A 150 24.21 -3.31 -1.58
CA LYS A 150 24.83 -4.21 -2.56
C LYS A 150 23.76 -5.11 -3.20
N SER A 151 24.05 -5.67 -4.37
CA SER A 151 23.16 -6.65 -5.02
C SER A 151 22.90 -7.88 -4.12
N SER A 152 23.89 -8.30 -3.34
CA SER A 152 23.77 -9.41 -2.37
C SER A 152 22.77 -9.16 -1.24
N ASP A 153 22.41 -7.90 -1.00
CA ASP A 153 21.46 -7.51 0.03
C ASP A 153 20.00 -7.55 -0.47
N ILE A 154 19.83 -7.92 -1.75
CA ILE A 154 18.54 -7.97 -2.43
C ILE A 154 18.23 -9.41 -2.81
N GLU A 155 17.17 -9.97 -2.23
CA GLU A 155 16.69 -11.33 -2.53
C GLU A 155 15.33 -11.27 -3.21
N GLY A 156 15.21 -11.88 -4.40
CA GLY A 156 13.93 -12.10 -5.07
C GLY A 156 13.19 -13.29 -4.46
N VAL A 157 11.94 -13.09 -4.06
CA VAL A 157 11.08 -14.15 -3.51
C VAL A 157 9.92 -14.43 -4.46
N ILE A 158 9.79 -15.66 -4.86
CA ILE A 158 8.73 -16.15 -5.74
C ILE A 158 7.82 -17.06 -4.91
N ASN A 159 6.57 -16.63 -4.72
CA ASN A 159 5.58 -17.42 -3.99
C ASN A 159 4.79 -18.32 -4.97
N THR A 160 4.86 -19.63 -4.76
CA THR A 160 4.20 -20.64 -5.60
C THR A 160 3.05 -21.34 -4.90
N SER A 161 2.54 -20.81 -3.79
CA SER A 161 1.45 -21.45 -3.01
C SER A 161 0.21 -21.75 -3.84
N ASP A 162 -0.09 -20.89 -4.82
CA ASP A 162 -1.25 -21.03 -5.70
C ASP A 162 -1.01 -21.99 -6.89
N GLN A 163 0.21 -22.54 -7.04
CA GLN A 163 0.61 -23.41 -8.14
C GLN A 163 0.65 -24.90 -7.76
N SER A 164 -0.09 -25.28 -6.72
CA SER A 164 -0.16 -26.67 -6.27
C SER A 164 -0.65 -27.61 -7.38
N GLY A 165 0.19 -28.58 -7.78
CA GLY A 165 -0.15 -29.59 -8.80
C GLY A 165 0.12 -29.15 -10.25
N THR A 166 0.65 -27.96 -10.51
CA THR A 166 1.05 -27.52 -11.84
C THR A 166 2.49 -27.96 -12.13
N VAL A 167 2.72 -28.69 -13.23
CA VAL A 167 4.04 -29.06 -13.72
C VAL A 167 4.31 -28.34 -15.04
N GLY A 168 5.53 -27.87 -15.24
CA GLY A 168 5.94 -27.13 -16.44
C GLY A 168 6.49 -25.74 -16.16
N SER A 169 6.69 -24.97 -17.22
CA SER A 169 7.19 -23.60 -17.12
C SER A 169 6.06 -22.62 -16.90
N VAL A 170 6.22 -21.75 -15.91
CA VAL A 170 5.25 -20.71 -15.55
C VAL A 170 5.96 -19.41 -15.22
N GLN A 171 5.34 -18.27 -15.57
CA GLN A 171 5.82 -16.95 -15.21
C GLN A 171 5.15 -16.48 -13.91
N MET A 172 5.96 -16.20 -12.89
CA MET A 172 5.49 -15.83 -11.56
C MET A 172 5.94 -14.43 -11.16
N PRO A 173 5.13 -13.68 -10.41
CA PRO A 173 5.55 -12.40 -9.82
C PRO A 173 6.70 -12.62 -8.83
N VAL A 174 7.62 -11.66 -8.82
CA VAL A 174 8.75 -11.63 -7.89
C VAL A 174 8.58 -10.45 -6.94
N THR A 175 8.59 -10.72 -5.65
CA THR A 175 8.72 -9.71 -4.61
C THR A 175 10.17 -9.67 -4.12
N PHE A 176 10.65 -8.48 -3.70
CA PHE A 176 12.04 -8.35 -3.26
C PHE A 176 12.11 -8.03 -1.78
N LYS A 177 13.04 -8.70 -1.10
CA LYS A 177 13.44 -8.37 0.26
C LYS A 177 14.76 -7.63 0.22
N LEU A 178 14.82 -6.51 0.91
CA LEU A 178 16.03 -5.72 1.09
C LEU A 178 16.57 -5.99 2.49
N SER A 179 17.83 -6.37 2.59
CA SER A 179 18.55 -6.54 3.84
C SER A 179 19.45 -5.33 4.11
N GLY A 180 19.52 -4.89 5.36
CA GLY A 180 20.41 -3.76 5.74
C GLY A 180 19.81 -2.36 5.50
N THR A 181 18.56 -2.26 5.05
CA THR A 181 17.80 -1.00 4.98
C THR A 181 16.32 -1.26 5.23
N ASP A 182 15.67 -0.30 5.89
CA ASP A 182 14.23 -0.29 6.14
C ASP A 182 13.53 0.95 5.56
N THR A 183 14.27 1.80 4.85
CA THR A 183 13.80 3.04 4.22
C THR A 183 13.80 2.98 2.70
N CYS A 184 14.43 1.96 2.09
CA CYS A 184 14.44 1.75 0.65
C CYS A 184 13.34 0.78 0.21
N TRP A 185 12.90 0.90 -1.05
CA TRP A 185 11.97 -0.06 -1.66
C TRP A 185 12.32 -0.35 -3.10
N VAL A 186 11.81 -1.47 -3.59
CA VAL A 186 11.88 -1.84 -5.00
C VAL A 186 10.70 -1.22 -5.74
N SER A 187 11.00 -0.45 -6.77
CA SER A 187 10.01 0.18 -7.64
C SER A 187 9.82 -0.65 -8.91
N GLY A 188 8.59 -0.91 -9.27
CA GLY A 188 8.22 -1.66 -10.47
C GLY A 188 7.65 -3.05 -10.17
N SER A 189 7.10 -3.66 -11.22
CA SER A 189 6.56 -5.03 -11.17
C SER A 189 7.49 -5.96 -11.94
N TYR A 190 7.89 -7.04 -11.30
CA TYR A 190 8.86 -7.99 -11.84
C TYR A 190 8.27 -9.39 -11.90
N LYS A 191 8.66 -10.13 -12.93
CA LYS A 191 8.23 -11.52 -13.11
C LYS A 191 9.45 -12.39 -13.47
N ALA A 192 9.49 -13.61 -12.95
CA ALA A 192 10.49 -14.59 -13.31
C ALA A 192 9.84 -15.83 -13.91
N ASN A 193 10.55 -16.48 -14.82
CA ASN A 193 10.16 -17.77 -15.33
C ASN A 193 10.73 -18.85 -14.42
N ILE A 194 9.87 -19.77 -13.97
CA ILE A 194 10.24 -20.94 -13.18
C ILE A 194 9.76 -22.20 -13.88
N THR A 195 10.49 -23.29 -13.68
CA THR A 195 10.08 -24.61 -14.11
C THR A 195 9.78 -25.48 -12.89
N ILE A 196 8.54 -25.94 -12.79
CA ILE A 196 8.08 -26.83 -11.72
C ILE A 196 8.08 -28.26 -12.27
N SER A 197 8.66 -29.19 -11.52
CA SER A 197 8.67 -30.61 -11.85
C SER A 197 8.45 -31.46 -10.61
N GLU A 198 7.98 -32.69 -10.80
CA GLU A 198 7.93 -33.70 -9.72
C GLU A 198 9.35 -34.06 -9.28
N LYS A 199 9.48 -34.44 -7.99
CA LYS A 199 10.74 -34.95 -7.45
C LYS A 199 10.96 -36.41 -7.76
#